data_578a5d2586d7d2faf0b8604d0d2ab06c
#
_entry.id   578a5d2586d7d2faf0b8604d0d2ab06c
#
_cell.length_a   1.000
_cell.length_b   1.000
_cell.length_c   1.000
_cell.angle_alpha   90.00
_cell.angle_beta   90.00
_cell.angle_gamma   90.00
#
_symmetry.space_group_name_H-M   'P 1'
#
loop_
_entity.id
_entity.type
_entity.pdbx_description
1 polymer ?
#
loop_
_entity_poly.entity_id
_entity_poly.type
_entity_poly.pdbx_seq_one_letter_code
_entity_poly.pdbx_strand_id
1 'polypeptide(L)'
;MTFKEFQEALKKLDTFKLRRGKKLFALVNVTRETATLTEVGSTKNMDVPTKMLYEAFKDLGVQGECTTKDLTPYVQSTAAPACAALLNSVFDVEIDEELNRVTNEIENTYQELLDLYVSDDFLFEPSGFDLEPTSYKKALGEMNPNMLEQEAFLLGAPSTIKATRASSMKKMQQDIYKFVTQHPEEWLLGLPMRDLYLLQEMVNGKLVRVDYSHTPPTLNWLRIVMDTAIDGKEGEYIAIYDDLKEALQPLIRPTIIAKLTLAEFTLETLLVGLMNTVGWISRKKAIQILSERMRKEMGKEMGMFVNIYFEHSILTKIFTCAASWDKQGGTLCTPRLKDMPNLGKSDWEDDDRPELSFDDLMLRGLYPFIRPINAEEQDFFDLLTRKGFSEDEAFVHFTQIFHRIQEERMPNGKLLSKIIEVFPQRKLPSDKDISIITTFVNNVPRPHFNGYSPEQIASKRLRPNAHFAAANPMFNIDSPFDSGFKNPFGNLNLEQPKVGRNEPCPCGSGKKYKKCCGREN
;
A
#
# COMPACT_ATOMS: atom_id res chain seq x y z
N MET A 1 -11.23 -12.06 -29.56
CA MET A 1 -12.45 -11.85 -30.41
C MET A 1 -12.94 -13.15 -31.02
N THR A 2 -14.22 -13.49 -30.89
CA THR A 2 -14.87 -14.64 -31.56
C THR A 2 -15.15 -14.32 -33.04
N PHE A 3 -15.44 -15.36 -33.85
CA PHE A 3 -15.78 -15.15 -35.27
C PHE A 3 -17.00 -14.24 -35.47
N LYS A 4 -17.99 -14.31 -34.58
CA LYS A 4 -19.18 -13.46 -34.62
C LYS A 4 -18.84 -11.99 -34.30
N GLU A 5 -18.04 -11.77 -33.27
CA GLU A 5 -17.57 -10.44 -32.90
C GLU A 5 -16.70 -9.82 -33.99
N PHE A 6 -15.84 -10.61 -34.62
CA PHE A 6 -15.05 -10.19 -35.78
C PHE A 6 -15.93 -9.72 -36.95
N GLN A 7 -17.00 -10.47 -37.24
CA GLN A 7 -17.95 -10.06 -38.28
C GLN A 7 -18.68 -8.75 -37.93
N GLU A 8 -19.04 -8.55 -36.68
CA GLU A 8 -19.65 -7.30 -36.23
C GLU A 8 -18.66 -6.12 -36.27
N ALA A 9 -17.38 -6.37 -35.93
CA ALA A 9 -16.33 -5.37 -36.06
C ALA A 9 -16.14 -4.96 -37.55
N LEU A 10 -16.11 -5.93 -38.45
CA LEU A 10 -16.03 -5.63 -39.89
C LEU A 10 -17.20 -4.74 -40.36
N LYS A 11 -18.43 -5.00 -39.92
CA LYS A 11 -19.62 -4.21 -40.32
C LYS A 11 -19.58 -2.76 -39.85
N LYS A 12 -18.80 -2.44 -38.83
CA LYS A 12 -18.62 -1.07 -38.35
C LYS A 12 -17.66 -0.25 -39.21
N LEU A 13 -16.91 -0.90 -40.11
CA LEU A 13 -15.91 -0.25 -40.96
C LEU A 13 -16.48 0.12 -42.32
N ASP A 14 -16.56 1.40 -42.63
CA ASP A 14 -17.01 1.89 -43.95
C ASP A 14 -15.83 1.97 -44.93
N THR A 15 -14.78 2.65 -44.54
CA THR A 15 -13.57 2.85 -45.37
C THR A 15 -12.31 2.66 -44.57
N PHE A 16 -11.26 2.15 -45.18
CA PHE A 16 -10.00 1.83 -44.55
C PHE A 16 -8.83 2.02 -45.50
N LYS A 17 -7.63 2.26 -44.93
CA LYS A 17 -6.44 2.66 -45.69
C LYS A 17 -5.24 1.82 -45.23
N LEU A 18 -4.35 1.45 -46.13
CA LEU A 18 -3.04 0.92 -45.74
C LEU A 18 -2.26 1.96 -44.94
N ARG A 19 -1.62 1.51 -43.84
CA ARG A 19 -0.76 2.37 -43.01
C ARG A 19 0.36 3.05 -43.82
N ARG A 20 0.86 2.37 -44.86
CA ARG A 20 1.88 2.89 -45.77
C ARG A 20 1.37 2.81 -47.20
N GLY A 21 0.48 3.73 -47.60
CA GLY A 21 -0.08 3.75 -48.95
C GLY A 21 -1.08 4.89 -49.16
N LYS A 22 -1.39 5.16 -50.44
CA LYS A 22 -2.36 6.19 -50.83
C LYS A 22 -3.74 5.63 -51.19
N LYS A 23 -3.84 4.29 -51.32
CA LYS A 23 -5.07 3.63 -51.73
C LYS A 23 -6.05 3.55 -50.56
N LEU A 24 -7.27 3.96 -50.84
CA LEU A 24 -8.41 3.88 -49.94
C LEU A 24 -9.30 2.73 -50.39
N PHE A 25 -9.76 1.90 -49.47
CA PHE A 25 -10.67 0.80 -49.73
C PHE A 25 -11.97 0.99 -48.95
N ALA A 26 -13.04 0.37 -49.45
CA ALA A 26 -14.32 0.34 -48.80
C ALA A 26 -14.83 -1.10 -48.66
N LEU A 27 -15.59 -1.35 -47.61
CA LEU A 27 -16.31 -2.59 -47.40
C LEU A 27 -17.71 -2.44 -47.98
N VAL A 28 -18.00 -3.22 -49.01
CA VAL A 28 -19.29 -3.13 -49.72
C VAL A 28 -20.34 -3.98 -49.03
N ASN A 29 -19.94 -5.18 -48.61
CA ASN A 29 -20.82 -6.12 -47.90
C ASN A 29 -20.04 -7.15 -47.08
N VAL A 30 -20.61 -7.59 -45.97
CA VAL A 30 -20.11 -8.70 -45.15
C VAL A 30 -21.20 -9.69 -44.87
N THR A 31 -20.96 -10.93 -45.31
CA THR A 31 -21.78 -12.06 -44.99
C THR A 31 -21.01 -13.06 -44.11
N ARG A 32 -21.63 -14.15 -43.70
CA ARG A 32 -20.93 -15.24 -42.99
C ARG A 32 -19.86 -15.90 -43.85
N GLU A 33 -20.04 -15.91 -45.16
CA GLU A 33 -19.16 -16.61 -46.10
C GLU A 33 -18.18 -15.68 -46.81
N THR A 34 -18.56 -14.44 -47.12
CA THR A 34 -17.81 -13.55 -47.97
C THR A 34 -17.82 -12.11 -47.46
N ALA A 35 -16.67 -11.47 -47.49
CA ALA A 35 -16.49 -10.02 -47.38
C ALA A 35 -16.18 -9.47 -48.77
N THR A 36 -16.96 -8.49 -49.25
CA THR A 36 -16.80 -7.85 -50.54
C THR A 36 -16.13 -6.49 -50.36
N LEU A 37 -14.92 -6.33 -50.88
CA LEU A 37 -14.08 -5.15 -50.79
C LEU A 37 -13.98 -4.47 -52.15
N THR A 38 -13.82 -3.14 -52.15
CA THR A 38 -13.55 -2.36 -53.36
C THR A 38 -12.51 -1.28 -53.10
N GLU A 39 -11.68 -0.95 -54.10
CA GLU A 39 -10.85 0.25 -54.08
C GLU A 39 -11.73 1.45 -54.40
N VAL A 40 -11.70 2.50 -53.56
CA VAL A 40 -12.52 3.69 -53.77
C VAL A 40 -12.18 4.33 -55.10
N GLY A 41 -13.21 4.52 -55.94
CA GLY A 41 -13.07 4.99 -57.30
C GLY A 41 -12.93 3.86 -58.35
N SER A 42 -12.95 2.60 -57.97
CA SER A 42 -12.95 1.44 -58.86
C SER A 42 -14.35 0.81 -58.95
N THR A 43 -14.66 0.23 -60.10
CA THR A 43 -15.90 -0.56 -60.29
C THR A 43 -15.69 -2.05 -60.04
N LYS A 44 -14.47 -2.46 -59.68
CA LYS A 44 -14.13 -3.87 -59.44
C LYS A 44 -14.25 -4.22 -57.96
N ASN A 45 -15.08 -5.20 -57.67
CA ASN A 45 -15.20 -5.79 -56.35
C ASN A 45 -14.21 -6.98 -56.18
N MET A 46 -13.78 -7.18 -54.95
CA MET A 46 -12.92 -8.29 -54.53
C MET A 46 -13.66 -9.06 -53.46
N ASP A 47 -14.06 -10.28 -53.78
CA ASP A 47 -14.71 -11.16 -52.81
C ASP A 47 -13.66 -12.02 -52.09
N VAL A 48 -13.66 -11.96 -50.76
CA VAL A 48 -12.73 -12.68 -49.90
C VAL A 48 -13.51 -13.52 -48.88
N PRO A 49 -13.20 -14.83 -48.71
CA PRO A 49 -13.86 -15.61 -47.69
C PRO A 49 -13.67 -15.03 -46.29
N THR A 50 -14.75 -14.71 -45.60
CA THR A 50 -14.71 -14.09 -44.27
C THR A 50 -13.97 -14.95 -43.26
N LYS A 51 -14.09 -16.30 -43.41
CA LYS A 51 -13.35 -17.25 -42.55
C LYS A 51 -11.85 -17.14 -42.72
N MET A 52 -11.35 -16.94 -43.92
CA MET A 52 -9.92 -16.78 -44.18
C MET A 52 -9.38 -15.47 -43.60
N LEU A 53 -10.17 -14.40 -43.65
CA LEU A 53 -9.84 -13.14 -42.97
C LEU A 53 -9.76 -13.30 -41.46
N TYR A 54 -10.68 -14.10 -40.89
CA TYR A 54 -10.66 -14.38 -39.46
C TYR A 54 -9.48 -15.25 -39.02
N GLU A 55 -9.08 -16.23 -39.83
CA GLU A 55 -7.88 -17.03 -39.59
C GLU A 55 -6.63 -16.14 -39.64
N ALA A 56 -6.51 -15.29 -40.65
CA ALA A 56 -5.43 -14.31 -40.73
C ALA A 56 -5.43 -13.33 -39.54
N PHE A 57 -6.61 -12.86 -39.11
CA PHE A 57 -6.75 -12.02 -37.92
C PHE A 57 -6.20 -12.72 -36.65
N LYS A 58 -6.54 -13.98 -36.41
CA LYS A 58 -6.04 -14.72 -35.24
C LYS A 58 -4.53 -14.95 -35.28
N ASP A 59 -4.02 -15.33 -36.44
CA ASP A 59 -2.61 -15.67 -36.59
C ASP A 59 -1.68 -14.43 -36.54
N LEU A 60 -2.17 -13.29 -37.05
CA LEU A 60 -1.41 -12.03 -37.12
C LEU A 60 -1.74 -11.06 -35.97
N GLY A 61 -2.80 -11.30 -35.22
CA GLY A 61 -3.29 -10.42 -34.17
C GLY A 61 -2.27 -10.17 -33.06
N VAL A 62 -1.40 -11.13 -32.77
CA VAL A 62 -0.31 -10.99 -31.79
C VAL A 62 0.70 -9.88 -32.18
N GLN A 63 0.83 -9.60 -33.49
CA GLN A 63 1.73 -8.56 -34.00
C GLN A 63 1.09 -7.16 -34.02
N GLY A 64 -0.25 -7.07 -33.89
CA GLY A 64 -1.00 -5.81 -33.93
C GLY A 64 -0.96 -5.07 -35.26
N GLU A 65 -0.30 -5.64 -36.26
CA GLU A 65 -0.27 -5.12 -37.64
C GLU A 65 0.01 -6.26 -38.63
N CYS A 66 -0.45 -6.06 -39.87
CA CYS A 66 -0.10 -6.95 -40.97
C CYS A 66 0.26 -6.19 -42.24
N THR A 67 1.12 -6.79 -43.05
CA THR A 67 1.48 -6.30 -44.37
C THR A 67 0.82 -7.12 -45.47
N THR A 68 0.85 -6.60 -46.70
CA THR A 68 0.35 -7.33 -47.86
C THR A 68 1.02 -8.71 -48.02
N LYS A 69 2.29 -8.85 -47.64
CA LYS A 69 3.02 -10.12 -47.73
C LYS A 69 2.54 -11.17 -46.76
N ASP A 70 2.16 -10.75 -45.57
CA ASP A 70 1.70 -11.63 -44.49
C ASP A 70 0.35 -12.28 -44.83
N LEU A 71 -0.42 -11.63 -45.74
CA LEU A 71 -1.74 -12.10 -46.16
C LEU A 71 -1.73 -13.03 -47.40
N THR A 72 -0.60 -13.17 -48.08
CA THR A 72 -0.53 -14.06 -49.25
C THR A 72 -0.87 -15.53 -48.99
N PRO A 73 -0.69 -16.10 -47.78
CA PRO A 73 -1.14 -17.45 -47.47
C PRO A 73 -2.67 -17.60 -47.33
N TYR A 74 -3.37 -16.51 -47.05
CA TYR A 74 -4.80 -16.53 -46.73
C TYR A 74 -5.70 -16.04 -47.85
N VAL A 75 -5.22 -15.12 -48.67
CA VAL A 75 -6.01 -14.49 -49.73
C VAL A 75 -5.20 -14.34 -51.03
N GLN A 76 -5.93 -14.17 -52.14
CA GLN A 76 -5.30 -13.91 -53.43
C GLN A 76 -4.46 -12.64 -53.41
N SER A 77 -3.34 -12.65 -54.11
CA SER A 77 -2.40 -11.53 -54.15
C SER A 77 -3.03 -10.18 -54.56
N THR A 78 -4.06 -10.22 -55.39
CA THR A 78 -4.81 -9.03 -55.85
C THR A 78 -5.67 -8.43 -54.74
N ALA A 79 -6.18 -9.22 -53.80
CA ALA A 79 -6.98 -8.77 -52.68
C ALA A 79 -6.15 -8.45 -51.41
N ALA A 80 -4.90 -8.96 -51.35
CA ALA A 80 -4.04 -8.84 -50.17
C ALA A 80 -3.86 -7.38 -49.66
N PRO A 81 -3.68 -6.35 -50.53
CA PRO A 81 -3.60 -4.95 -50.05
C PRO A 81 -4.87 -4.45 -49.36
N ALA A 82 -6.04 -4.79 -49.91
CA ALA A 82 -7.32 -4.41 -49.31
C ALA A 82 -7.56 -5.13 -47.98
N CYS A 83 -7.22 -6.43 -47.91
CA CYS A 83 -7.32 -7.24 -46.71
C CYS A 83 -6.35 -6.76 -45.61
N ALA A 84 -5.12 -6.37 -45.95
CA ALA A 84 -4.18 -5.79 -44.99
C ALA A 84 -4.68 -4.46 -44.43
N ALA A 85 -5.23 -3.61 -45.27
CA ALA A 85 -5.82 -2.34 -44.82
C ALA A 85 -7.03 -2.59 -43.89
N LEU A 86 -7.90 -3.54 -44.23
CA LEU A 86 -9.07 -3.92 -43.45
C LEU A 86 -8.67 -4.49 -42.07
N LEU A 87 -7.78 -5.49 -42.04
CA LEU A 87 -7.36 -6.11 -40.78
C LEU A 87 -6.62 -5.15 -39.86
N ASN A 88 -5.77 -4.26 -40.38
CA ASN A 88 -5.13 -3.23 -39.57
C ASN A 88 -6.19 -2.31 -38.92
N SER A 89 -7.25 -1.95 -39.63
CA SER A 89 -8.34 -1.17 -39.05
C SER A 89 -9.13 -1.95 -37.97
N VAL A 90 -9.25 -3.27 -38.10
CA VAL A 90 -9.85 -4.12 -37.04
C VAL A 90 -8.94 -4.18 -35.83
N PHE A 91 -7.62 -4.33 -36.01
CA PHE A 91 -6.65 -4.29 -34.91
C PHE A 91 -6.69 -2.94 -34.17
N ASP A 92 -6.78 -1.83 -34.89
CA ASP A 92 -6.87 -0.50 -34.29
C ASP A 92 -8.14 -0.36 -33.42
N VAL A 93 -9.30 -0.86 -33.90
CA VAL A 93 -10.56 -0.88 -33.12
C VAL A 93 -10.44 -1.77 -31.88
N GLU A 94 -9.82 -2.94 -31.98
CA GLU A 94 -9.65 -3.85 -30.83
C GLU A 94 -8.72 -3.23 -29.78
N ILE A 95 -7.64 -2.56 -30.20
CA ILE A 95 -6.75 -1.82 -29.31
C ILE A 95 -7.52 -0.67 -28.61
N ASP A 96 -8.34 0.07 -29.33
CA ASP A 96 -9.12 1.16 -28.76
C ASP A 96 -10.18 0.66 -27.75
N GLU A 97 -10.87 -0.45 -28.04
CA GLU A 97 -11.83 -1.07 -27.11
C GLU A 97 -11.13 -1.57 -25.83
N GLU A 98 -9.98 -2.21 -25.96
CA GLU A 98 -9.18 -2.67 -24.81
C GLU A 98 -8.63 -1.47 -24.00
N LEU A 99 -8.13 -0.45 -24.67
CA LEU A 99 -7.68 0.78 -24.01
C LEU A 99 -8.80 1.46 -23.22
N ASN A 100 -9.99 1.54 -23.80
CA ASN A 100 -11.17 2.09 -23.12
C ASN A 100 -11.56 1.25 -21.91
N ARG A 101 -11.51 -0.09 -22.02
CA ARG A 101 -11.78 -0.99 -20.90
C ARG A 101 -10.79 -0.76 -19.76
N VAL A 102 -9.49 -0.76 -20.06
CA VAL A 102 -8.43 -0.52 -19.07
C VAL A 102 -8.56 0.86 -18.45
N THR A 103 -8.86 1.88 -19.25
CA THR A 103 -9.07 3.25 -18.75
C THR A 103 -10.25 3.31 -17.77
N ASN A 104 -11.37 2.65 -18.09
CA ASN A 104 -12.53 2.59 -17.20
C ASN A 104 -12.23 1.84 -15.90
N GLU A 105 -11.47 0.74 -15.97
CA GLU A 105 -11.02 0.00 -14.78
C GLU A 105 -10.14 0.87 -13.88
N ILE A 106 -9.19 1.62 -14.47
CA ILE A 106 -8.33 2.55 -13.74
C ILE A 106 -9.15 3.68 -13.11
N GLU A 107 -10.09 4.27 -13.83
CA GLU A 107 -10.94 5.35 -13.30
C GLU A 107 -11.85 4.85 -12.18
N ASN A 108 -12.41 3.65 -12.28
CA ASN A 108 -13.20 3.04 -11.21
C ASN A 108 -12.33 2.80 -9.96
N THR A 109 -11.15 2.21 -10.12
CA THR A 109 -10.20 2.00 -9.03
C THR A 109 -9.77 3.33 -8.40
N TYR A 110 -9.53 4.36 -9.23
CA TYR A 110 -9.23 5.70 -8.76
C TYR A 110 -10.34 6.24 -7.86
N GLN A 111 -11.60 6.12 -8.28
CA GLN A 111 -12.73 6.62 -7.51
C GLN A 111 -12.91 5.85 -6.19
N GLU A 112 -12.83 4.52 -6.22
CA GLU A 112 -12.91 3.67 -5.02
C GLU A 112 -11.83 4.03 -4.00
N LEU A 113 -10.60 4.28 -4.46
CA LEU A 113 -9.50 4.66 -3.57
C LEU A 113 -9.64 6.11 -3.07
N LEU A 114 -10.13 7.01 -3.91
CA LEU A 114 -10.44 8.38 -3.49
C LEU A 114 -11.44 8.37 -2.34
N ASP A 115 -12.55 7.65 -2.48
CA ASP A 115 -13.58 7.52 -1.46
C ASP A 115 -13.04 6.87 -0.15
N LEU A 116 -12.06 5.97 -0.29
CA LEU A 116 -11.43 5.33 0.87
C LEU A 116 -10.45 6.25 1.61
N TYR A 117 -9.67 7.06 0.88
CA TYR A 117 -8.57 7.84 1.46
C TYR A 117 -8.93 9.27 1.80
N VAL A 118 -9.96 9.82 1.18
CA VAL A 118 -10.39 11.21 1.32
C VAL A 118 -11.81 11.23 1.85
N SER A 119 -11.94 11.02 3.16
CA SER A 119 -13.22 11.24 3.85
C SER A 119 -13.46 12.73 4.04
N ASP A 120 -14.71 13.18 3.85
CA ASP A 120 -15.13 14.56 4.11
C ASP A 120 -14.83 15.02 5.52
N ASP A 121 -14.75 14.11 6.50
CA ASP A 121 -14.40 14.40 7.88
C ASP A 121 -12.96 14.92 8.07
N PHE A 122 -12.07 14.63 7.10
CA PHE A 122 -10.69 15.08 7.11
C PHE A 122 -10.45 16.33 6.27
N LEU A 123 -11.44 16.77 5.49
CA LEU A 123 -11.31 17.92 4.62
C LEU A 123 -12.05 19.12 5.19
N PHE A 124 -11.44 20.28 5.11
CA PHE A 124 -12.03 21.54 5.53
C PHE A 124 -11.94 22.57 4.40
N GLU A 125 -13.09 23.14 4.04
CA GLU A 125 -13.19 24.26 3.10
C GLU A 125 -12.92 25.56 3.85
N PRO A 126 -11.82 26.27 3.60
CA PRO A 126 -11.45 27.48 4.33
C PRO A 126 -12.24 28.73 3.89
N SER A 127 -13.38 28.58 3.21
CA SER A 127 -14.20 29.69 2.74
C SER A 127 -14.64 30.59 3.90
N GLY A 128 -14.23 31.86 3.84
CA GLY A 128 -14.52 32.85 4.89
C GLY A 128 -13.39 33.04 5.92
N PHE A 129 -12.25 32.38 5.75
CA PHE A 129 -11.04 32.59 6.55
C PHE A 129 -9.97 33.26 5.69
N ASP A 130 -9.41 34.38 6.15
CA ASP A 130 -8.25 35.01 5.54
C ASP A 130 -6.98 34.24 5.96
N LEU A 131 -6.52 33.35 5.08
CA LEU A 131 -5.22 32.69 5.26
C LEU A 131 -4.12 33.59 4.73
N GLU A 132 -3.09 33.85 5.52
CA GLU A 132 -1.94 34.63 5.03
C GLU A 132 -1.23 33.87 3.91
N PRO A 133 -0.79 34.58 2.83
CA PRO A 133 0.00 33.96 1.77
C PRO A 133 1.24 33.27 2.30
N THR A 134 1.46 32.05 1.86
CA THR A 134 2.52 31.18 2.37
C THR A 134 3.53 30.84 1.28
N SER A 135 4.80 30.64 1.67
CA SER A 135 5.86 30.35 0.72
C SER A 135 6.80 29.28 1.20
N TYR A 136 6.90 28.20 0.45
CA TYR A 136 7.88 27.12 0.66
C TYR A 136 9.32 27.63 0.59
N LYS A 137 9.58 28.57 -0.32
CA LYS A 137 10.89 29.23 -0.42
C LYS A 137 11.29 29.93 0.87
N LYS A 138 10.33 30.59 1.54
CA LYS A 138 10.56 31.22 2.85
C LYS A 138 10.79 30.15 3.92
N ALA A 139 9.97 29.11 3.95
CA ALA A 139 10.11 28.01 4.91
C ALA A 139 11.46 27.30 4.80
N LEU A 140 11.96 27.05 3.59
CA LEU A 140 13.32 26.54 3.36
C LEU A 140 14.40 27.47 3.96
N GLY A 141 14.17 28.80 3.92
CA GLY A 141 15.06 29.79 4.51
C GLY A 141 15.18 29.69 6.03
N GLU A 142 14.17 29.18 6.69
CA GLU A 142 14.10 29.04 8.16
C GLU A 142 14.60 27.67 8.66
N MET A 143 14.83 26.70 7.77
CA MET A 143 15.30 25.37 8.12
C MET A 143 16.77 25.38 8.56
N ASN A 144 17.06 24.60 9.61
CA ASN A 144 18.44 24.34 10.02
C ASN A 144 19.15 23.36 9.07
N PRO A 145 20.50 23.21 9.15
CA PRO A 145 21.25 22.34 8.24
C PRO A 145 20.74 20.89 8.16
N ASN A 146 20.43 20.29 9.31
CA ASN A 146 19.97 18.89 9.35
C ASN A 146 18.60 18.73 8.69
N MET A 147 17.73 19.71 8.87
CA MET A 147 16.41 19.73 8.23
C MET A 147 16.54 19.84 6.71
N LEU A 148 17.43 20.69 6.21
CA LEU A 148 17.67 20.84 4.76
C LEU A 148 18.29 19.58 4.16
N GLU A 149 19.26 18.96 4.84
CA GLU A 149 19.86 17.69 4.37
C GLU A 149 18.82 16.56 4.34
N GLN A 150 17.95 16.50 5.36
CA GLN A 150 16.84 15.53 5.39
C GLN A 150 15.84 15.78 4.26
N GLU A 151 15.43 17.02 4.05
CA GLU A 151 14.49 17.40 2.99
C GLU A 151 15.03 17.03 1.61
N ALA A 152 16.28 17.38 1.32
CA ALA A 152 16.96 17.02 0.07
C ALA A 152 17.02 15.50 -0.12
N PHE A 153 17.35 14.75 0.93
CA PHE A 153 17.42 13.29 0.87
C PHE A 153 16.05 12.66 0.60
N LEU A 154 15.01 13.09 1.31
CA LEU A 154 13.67 12.55 1.17
C LEU A 154 13.11 12.79 -0.23
N LEU A 155 13.21 14.01 -0.73
CA LEU A 155 12.76 14.38 -2.07
C LEU A 155 13.61 13.74 -3.18
N GLY A 156 14.86 13.35 -2.90
CA GLY A 156 15.82 12.93 -3.92
C GLY A 156 16.43 14.12 -4.67
N ALA A 157 16.36 15.33 -4.11
CA ALA A 157 16.94 16.51 -4.72
C ALA A 157 18.48 16.34 -4.87
N PRO A 158 19.05 16.67 -6.04
CA PRO A 158 20.48 16.56 -6.26
C PRO A 158 21.22 17.53 -5.34
N SER A 159 21.81 17.01 -4.25
CA SER A 159 22.62 17.78 -3.33
C SER A 159 24.00 17.16 -3.17
N THR A 160 24.98 17.78 -3.76
CA THR A 160 26.41 17.43 -3.60
C THR A 160 27.06 18.19 -2.43
N ILE A 161 26.33 19.05 -1.74
CA ILE A 161 26.85 20.02 -0.79
C ILE A 161 26.31 19.72 0.60
N LYS A 162 27.20 19.52 1.57
CA LYS A 162 26.81 19.50 2.99
C LYS A 162 26.53 20.94 3.46
N ALA A 163 25.44 21.13 4.18
CA ALA A 163 24.98 22.41 4.69
C ALA A 163 25.84 22.94 5.87
N THR A 164 27.15 22.91 5.73
CA THR A 164 28.12 23.25 6.82
C THR A 164 28.39 24.73 6.98
N ARG A 165 28.08 25.56 5.98
CA ARG A 165 28.30 27.02 5.98
C ARG A 165 27.05 27.74 5.47
N ALA A 166 26.87 28.99 5.87
CA ALA A 166 25.71 29.81 5.46
C ALA A 166 25.55 29.93 3.92
N SER A 167 26.67 30.04 3.18
CA SER A 167 26.64 30.08 1.72
C SER A 167 26.21 28.75 1.10
N SER A 168 26.62 27.60 1.68
CA SER A 168 26.21 26.27 1.22
C SER A 168 24.75 25.98 1.57
N MET A 169 24.27 26.44 2.72
CA MET A 169 22.86 26.38 3.10
C MET A 169 21.99 27.11 2.08
N LYS A 170 22.32 28.38 1.77
CA LYS A 170 21.57 29.19 0.80
C LYS A 170 21.53 28.54 -0.58
N LYS A 171 22.62 27.91 -1.01
CA LYS A 171 22.65 27.17 -2.27
C LYS A 171 21.75 25.93 -2.21
N MET A 172 21.83 25.15 -1.13
CA MET A 172 20.97 23.97 -0.94
C MET A 172 19.48 24.32 -0.93
N GLN A 173 19.09 25.40 -0.25
CA GLN A 173 17.73 25.94 -0.25
C GLN A 173 17.26 26.27 -1.68
N GLN A 174 18.11 26.90 -2.48
CA GLN A 174 17.81 27.22 -3.87
C GLN A 174 17.70 25.96 -4.75
N ASP A 175 18.56 24.99 -4.56
CA ASP A 175 18.58 23.74 -5.32
C ASP A 175 17.34 22.89 -4.99
N ILE A 176 16.97 22.78 -3.70
CA ILE A 176 15.73 22.10 -3.28
C ILE A 176 14.51 22.81 -3.87
N TYR A 177 14.41 24.12 -3.74
CA TYR A 177 13.27 24.88 -4.27
C TYR A 177 13.11 24.71 -5.78
N LYS A 178 14.22 24.81 -6.53
CA LYS A 178 14.20 24.56 -7.98
C LYS A 178 13.77 23.15 -8.32
N PHE A 179 14.32 22.16 -7.63
CA PHE A 179 13.97 20.76 -7.88
C PHE A 179 12.48 20.52 -7.65
N VAL A 180 11.96 20.99 -6.51
CA VAL A 180 10.54 20.78 -6.15
C VAL A 180 9.59 21.47 -7.13
N THR A 181 9.93 22.67 -7.64
CA THR A 181 9.05 23.45 -8.51
C THR A 181 9.24 23.19 -10.00
N GLN A 182 10.45 22.75 -10.43
CA GLN A 182 10.77 22.58 -11.85
C GLN A 182 10.81 21.12 -12.30
N HIS A 183 10.95 20.18 -11.35
CA HIS A 183 11.00 18.74 -11.58
C HIS A 183 10.07 17.98 -10.62
N PRO A 184 8.79 18.43 -10.47
CA PRO A 184 7.88 17.78 -9.53
C PRO A 184 7.59 16.32 -9.91
N GLU A 185 7.66 15.94 -11.17
CA GLU A 185 7.49 14.57 -11.66
C GLU A 185 8.48 13.57 -11.05
N GLU A 186 9.69 14.03 -10.68
CA GLU A 186 10.72 13.15 -10.13
C GLU A 186 10.44 12.70 -8.69
N TRP A 187 9.79 13.53 -7.89
CA TRP A 187 9.52 13.23 -6.48
C TRP A 187 8.05 12.87 -6.21
N LEU A 188 7.10 13.36 -7.01
CA LEU A 188 5.69 13.02 -6.85
C LEU A 188 5.45 11.50 -6.95
N LEU A 189 6.10 10.80 -7.88
CA LEU A 189 6.04 9.34 -7.98
C LEU A 189 6.51 8.64 -6.71
N GLY A 190 7.43 9.22 -5.97
CA GLY A 190 7.93 8.67 -4.71
C GLY A 190 6.95 8.80 -3.53
N LEU A 191 5.91 9.64 -3.64
CA LEU A 191 4.89 9.82 -2.59
C LEU A 191 3.93 8.63 -2.52
N PRO A 192 3.48 8.24 -1.31
CA PRO A 192 2.38 7.31 -1.16
C PRO A 192 1.10 7.79 -1.85
N MET A 193 0.29 6.85 -2.31
CA MET A 193 -0.98 7.13 -3.00
C MET A 193 -1.89 8.03 -2.15
N ARG A 194 -2.03 7.72 -0.86
CA ARG A 194 -2.81 8.54 0.07
C ARG A 194 -2.33 9.99 0.10
N ASP A 195 -1.01 10.19 0.15
CA ASP A 195 -0.45 11.55 0.22
C ASP A 195 -0.70 12.33 -1.08
N LEU A 196 -0.69 11.65 -2.21
CA LEU A 196 -1.06 12.26 -3.50
C LEU A 196 -2.52 12.70 -3.53
N TYR A 197 -3.45 11.91 -3.00
CA TYR A 197 -4.87 12.31 -2.89
C TYR A 197 -5.03 13.52 -1.97
N LEU A 198 -4.42 13.50 -0.78
CA LEU A 198 -4.46 14.64 0.13
C LEU A 198 -3.82 15.89 -0.48
N LEU A 199 -2.71 15.71 -1.20
CA LEU A 199 -2.03 16.79 -1.90
C LEU A 199 -2.91 17.39 -3.00
N GLN A 200 -3.67 16.55 -3.74
CA GLN A 200 -4.65 17.02 -4.73
C GLN A 200 -5.71 17.91 -4.08
N GLU A 201 -6.26 17.51 -2.95
CA GLU A 201 -7.27 18.31 -2.24
C GLU A 201 -6.68 19.63 -1.71
N MET A 202 -5.45 19.60 -1.18
CA MET A 202 -4.78 20.83 -0.75
C MET A 202 -4.44 21.79 -1.91
N VAL A 203 -4.06 21.25 -3.06
CA VAL A 203 -3.85 22.06 -4.28
C VAL A 203 -5.15 22.69 -4.76
N ASN A 204 -6.28 21.98 -4.60
CA ASN A 204 -7.63 22.49 -4.88
C ASN A 204 -8.12 23.53 -3.85
N GLY A 205 -7.32 23.81 -2.80
CA GLY A 205 -7.60 24.86 -1.83
C GLY A 205 -8.21 24.38 -0.51
N LYS A 206 -8.39 23.07 -0.32
CA LYS A 206 -8.87 22.51 0.94
C LYS A 206 -7.74 22.41 1.97
N LEU A 207 -8.11 22.39 3.24
CA LEU A 207 -7.22 22.06 4.34
C LEU A 207 -7.47 20.61 4.75
N VAL A 208 -6.42 19.90 5.13
CA VAL A 208 -6.52 18.52 5.60
C VAL A 208 -6.34 18.49 7.11
N ARG A 209 -7.34 17.96 7.83
CA ARG A 209 -7.25 17.74 9.26
C ARG A 209 -6.24 16.64 9.56
N VAL A 210 -5.31 16.93 10.45
CA VAL A 210 -4.31 15.95 10.88
C VAL A 210 -4.78 15.31 12.19
N ASP A 211 -4.90 14.00 12.18
CA ASP A 211 -5.05 13.21 13.39
C ASP A 211 -3.72 12.51 13.69
N TYR A 212 -2.95 13.08 14.62
CA TYR A 212 -1.64 12.54 15.02
C TYR A 212 -1.70 11.20 15.73
N SER A 213 -2.88 10.70 16.05
CA SER A 213 -3.05 9.35 16.59
C SER A 213 -2.79 8.26 15.54
N HIS A 214 -2.86 8.62 14.27
CA HIS A 214 -2.57 7.76 13.12
C HIS A 214 -1.19 8.11 12.56
N THR A 215 -0.51 7.15 11.98
CA THR A 215 0.81 7.34 11.35
C THR A 215 0.84 8.68 10.60
N PRO A 216 1.70 9.63 10.98
CA PRO A 216 1.69 10.96 10.36
C PRO A 216 1.82 10.83 8.85
N PRO A 217 1.08 11.59 8.06
CA PRO A 217 1.24 11.61 6.62
C PRO A 217 2.69 11.84 6.23
N THR A 218 3.17 11.16 5.20
CA THR A 218 4.52 11.33 4.66
C THR A 218 4.83 12.81 4.38
N LEU A 219 3.79 13.56 4.00
CA LEU A 219 3.87 15.00 3.74
C LEU A 219 4.45 15.81 4.91
N ASN A 220 4.14 15.45 6.16
CA ASN A 220 4.69 16.14 7.34
C ASN A 220 6.21 15.95 7.47
N TRP A 221 6.75 14.86 6.93
CA TRP A 221 8.19 14.63 6.90
C TRP A 221 8.90 15.46 5.85
N LEU A 222 8.20 15.74 4.74
CA LEU A 222 8.74 16.47 3.59
C LEU A 222 8.71 17.99 3.75
N ARG A 223 8.03 18.51 4.75
CA ARG A 223 7.86 19.95 4.97
C ARG A 223 7.42 20.75 3.74
N ILE A 224 6.85 20.10 2.75
CA ILE A 224 6.19 20.76 1.60
C ILE A 224 4.77 21.24 1.95
N VAL A 225 4.30 20.86 3.11
CA VAL A 225 3.07 21.35 3.72
C VAL A 225 3.39 22.10 5.01
N MET A 226 2.48 22.93 5.43
CA MET A 226 2.56 23.72 6.65
C MET A 226 1.44 23.37 7.61
N ASP A 227 1.75 23.37 8.89
CA ASP A 227 0.72 23.30 9.92
C ASP A 227 -0.03 24.63 10.00
N THR A 228 -1.33 24.57 10.11
CA THR A 228 -2.20 25.75 10.28
C THR A 228 -3.28 25.46 11.31
N ALA A 229 -3.63 26.47 12.08
CA ALA A 229 -4.75 26.44 13.01
C ALA A 229 -5.86 27.34 12.48
N ILE A 230 -7.10 26.97 12.74
CA ILE A 230 -8.27 27.75 12.34
C ILE A 230 -8.97 28.26 13.58
N ASP A 231 -9.15 29.57 13.69
CA ASP A 231 -9.82 30.18 14.81
C ASP A 231 -11.24 29.61 15.02
N GLY A 232 -11.50 29.14 16.23
CA GLY A 232 -12.81 28.57 16.60
C GLY A 232 -13.05 27.13 16.12
N LYS A 233 -12.04 26.45 15.55
CA LYS A 233 -12.09 25.03 15.20
C LYS A 233 -11.11 24.23 16.04
N GLU A 234 -11.58 23.10 16.57
CA GLU A 234 -10.70 22.14 17.24
C GLU A 234 -9.97 21.29 16.19
N GLY A 235 -8.67 21.08 16.40
CA GLY A 235 -7.81 20.24 15.55
C GLY A 235 -6.68 21.02 14.91
N GLU A 236 -5.73 20.26 14.40
CA GLU A 236 -4.60 20.76 13.61
C GLU A 236 -4.87 20.44 12.15
N TYR A 237 -4.50 21.36 11.28
CA TYR A 237 -4.71 21.23 9.84
C TYR A 237 -3.39 21.42 9.11
N ILE A 238 -3.26 20.82 7.96
CA ILE A 238 -2.16 21.06 7.04
C ILE A 238 -2.66 21.67 5.74
N ALA A 239 -1.83 22.52 5.16
CA ALA A 239 -2.03 23.14 3.86
C ALA A 239 -0.76 23.05 3.04
N ILE A 240 -0.88 23.10 1.72
CA ILE A 240 0.26 23.26 0.83
C ILE A 240 0.62 24.73 0.68
N TYR A 241 1.93 25.03 0.54
CA TYR A 241 2.40 26.38 0.23
C TYR A 241 1.89 26.88 -1.12
N ASP A 242 1.54 28.18 -1.17
CA ASP A 242 0.93 28.77 -2.37
C ASP A 242 1.85 28.74 -3.59
N ASP A 243 3.16 28.92 -3.38
CA ASP A 243 4.17 28.89 -4.46
C ASP A 243 4.42 27.48 -5.04
N LEU A 244 3.82 26.42 -4.47
CA LEU A 244 3.87 25.06 -5.01
C LEU A 244 2.63 24.67 -5.79
N LYS A 245 1.47 25.28 -5.55
CA LYS A 245 0.18 24.88 -6.13
C LYS A 245 0.21 24.84 -7.66
N GLU A 246 0.70 25.91 -8.29
CA GLU A 246 0.74 26.02 -9.76
C GLU A 246 1.61 24.93 -10.41
N ALA A 247 2.74 24.62 -9.80
CA ALA A 247 3.66 23.60 -10.32
C ALA A 247 3.11 22.18 -10.19
N LEU A 248 2.34 21.90 -9.14
CA LEU A 248 1.89 20.53 -8.79
C LEU A 248 0.55 20.17 -9.41
N GLN A 249 -0.37 21.12 -9.53
CA GLN A 249 -1.73 20.89 -10.01
C GLN A 249 -1.82 20.05 -11.30
N PRO A 250 -1.04 20.30 -12.36
CA PRO A 250 -1.17 19.55 -13.61
C PRO A 250 -0.64 18.12 -13.53
N LEU A 251 0.14 17.77 -12.51
CA LEU A 251 0.89 16.53 -12.45
C LEU A 251 0.35 15.50 -11.44
N ILE A 252 -0.40 15.92 -10.42
CA ILE A 252 -0.84 15.03 -9.34
C ILE A 252 -1.73 13.90 -9.87
N ARG A 253 -2.80 14.22 -10.60
CA ARG A 253 -3.71 13.21 -11.16
C ARG A 253 -3.03 12.26 -12.14
N PRO A 254 -2.22 12.73 -13.12
CA PRO A 254 -1.43 11.83 -13.96
C PRO A 254 -0.50 10.91 -13.18
N THR A 255 0.11 11.39 -12.08
CA THR A 255 0.96 10.58 -11.21
C THR A 255 0.17 9.47 -10.52
N ILE A 256 -1.03 9.77 -9.99
CA ILE A 256 -1.91 8.77 -9.38
C ILE A 256 -2.25 7.67 -10.38
N ILE A 257 -2.64 8.04 -11.60
CA ILE A 257 -2.96 7.08 -12.67
C ILE A 257 -1.74 6.21 -13.02
N ALA A 258 -0.56 6.82 -13.12
CA ALA A 258 0.69 6.08 -13.36
C ALA A 258 0.98 5.05 -12.26
N LYS A 259 0.81 5.41 -10.99
CA LYS A 259 1.01 4.50 -9.85
C LYS A 259 0.02 3.33 -9.85
N LEU A 260 -1.24 3.57 -10.20
CA LEU A 260 -2.24 2.51 -10.35
C LEU A 260 -1.87 1.55 -11.47
N THR A 261 -1.49 2.08 -12.64
CA THR A 261 -1.12 1.30 -13.82
C THR A 261 0.12 0.43 -13.58
N LEU A 262 1.09 0.93 -12.83
CA LEU A 262 2.34 0.23 -12.50
C LEU A 262 2.20 -0.74 -11.32
N ALA A 263 1.03 -0.90 -10.74
CA ALA A 263 0.81 -1.66 -9.51
C ALA A 263 1.66 -1.20 -8.31
N GLU A 264 2.17 0.02 -8.36
CA GLU A 264 3.01 0.60 -7.30
C GLU A 264 2.23 0.76 -6.01
N PHE A 265 0.94 1.10 -6.12
CA PHE A 265 -0.01 1.12 -5.02
C PHE A 265 -0.06 -0.20 -4.25
N THR A 266 -0.11 -1.35 -4.95
CA THR A 266 -0.12 -2.67 -4.31
C THR A 266 1.16 -2.89 -3.49
N LEU A 267 2.32 -2.58 -4.09
CA LEU A 267 3.61 -2.73 -3.41
C LEU A 267 3.72 -1.82 -2.18
N GLU A 268 3.24 -0.59 -2.30
CA GLU A 268 3.18 0.38 -1.21
C GLU A 268 2.33 -0.13 -0.05
N THR A 269 1.13 -0.64 -0.36
CA THR A 269 0.23 -1.23 0.64
C THR A 269 0.87 -2.43 1.34
N LEU A 270 1.51 -3.33 0.60
CA LEU A 270 2.25 -4.46 1.16
C LEU A 270 3.39 -4.01 2.08
N LEU A 271 4.14 -2.96 1.70
CA LEU A 271 5.22 -2.42 2.52
C LEU A 271 4.67 -1.83 3.83
N VAL A 272 3.61 -1.04 3.77
CA VAL A 272 2.96 -0.48 4.97
C VAL A 272 2.44 -1.60 5.86
N GLY A 273 1.81 -2.63 5.30
CA GLY A 273 1.33 -3.80 6.02
C GLY A 273 2.45 -4.56 6.72
N LEU A 274 3.57 -4.76 6.03
CA LEU A 274 4.77 -5.36 6.62
C LEU A 274 5.27 -4.52 7.80
N MET A 275 5.42 -3.21 7.61
CA MET A 275 5.91 -2.31 8.66
C MET A 275 4.94 -2.19 9.84
N ASN A 276 3.62 -2.20 9.61
CA ASN A 276 2.61 -2.24 10.67
C ASN A 276 2.67 -3.54 11.48
N THR A 277 3.12 -4.62 10.89
CA THR A 277 3.23 -5.92 11.59
C THR A 277 4.55 -6.04 12.34
N VAL A 278 5.68 -5.82 11.65
CA VAL A 278 7.01 -6.08 12.24
C VAL A 278 7.61 -4.87 12.95
N GLY A 279 7.21 -3.66 12.59
CA GLY A 279 7.69 -2.40 13.13
C GLY A 279 9.08 -1.99 12.65
N TRP A 280 10.00 -2.92 12.47
CA TRP A 280 11.33 -2.71 11.92
C TRP A 280 11.84 -3.97 11.21
N ILE A 281 12.71 -3.81 10.21
CA ILE A 281 13.23 -4.92 9.40
C ILE A 281 14.44 -4.45 8.61
N SER A 282 15.38 -5.34 8.26
CA SER A 282 16.41 -4.97 7.31
C SER A 282 15.81 -4.70 5.93
N ARG A 283 16.35 -3.71 5.22
CA ARG A 283 15.95 -3.37 3.85
C ARG A 283 16.04 -4.58 2.93
N LYS A 284 17.13 -5.36 3.05
CA LYS A 284 17.34 -6.59 2.27
C LYS A 284 16.20 -7.60 2.49
N LYS A 285 15.82 -7.84 3.75
CA LYS A 285 14.75 -8.80 4.08
C LYS A 285 13.37 -8.31 3.65
N ALA A 286 13.09 -7.00 3.80
CA ALA A 286 11.87 -6.41 3.29
C ALA A 286 11.73 -6.59 1.77
N ILE A 287 12.77 -6.28 1.00
CA ILE A 287 12.80 -6.51 -0.44
C ILE A 287 12.58 -7.99 -0.78
N GLN A 288 13.21 -8.91 -0.05
CA GLN A 288 13.04 -10.34 -0.27
C GLN A 288 11.57 -10.76 -0.09
N ILE A 289 10.95 -10.42 1.05
CA ILE A 289 9.56 -10.78 1.36
C ILE A 289 8.62 -10.19 0.31
N LEU A 290 8.71 -8.90 0.06
CA LEU A 290 7.82 -8.21 -0.88
C LEU A 290 8.00 -8.70 -2.32
N SER A 291 9.24 -8.95 -2.75
CA SER A 291 9.50 -9.54 -4.08
C SER A 291 8.91 -10.94 -4.23
N GLU A 292 8.94 -11.74 -3.18
CA GLU A 292 8.34 -13.07 -3.19
C GLU A 292 6.81 -12.99 -3.30
N ARG A 293 6.17 -12.13 -2.52
CA ARG A 293 4.71 -11.93 -2.55
C ARG A 293 4.24 -11.36 -3.89
N MET A 294 4.89 -10.30 -4.36
CA MET A 294 4.56 -9.69 -5.66
C MET A 294 4.75 -10.65 -6.83
N ARG A 295 5.83 -11.46 -6.83
CA ARG A 295 6.06 -12.45 -7.90
C ARG A 295 5.02 -13.56 -7.92
N LYS A 296 4.56 -13.98 -6.76
CA LYS A 296 3.56 -15.05 -6.65
C LYS A 296 2.20 -14.59 -7.20
N GLU A 297 1.79 -13.38 -6.88
CA GLU A 297 0.45 -12.88 -7.20
C GLU A 297 0.39 -12.15 -8.56
N MET A 298 1.44 -11.43 -8.94
CA MET A 298 1.44 -10.53 -10.11
C MET A 298 2.45 -10.91 -11.20
N GLY A 299 3.27 -11.94 -10.97
CA GLY A 299 4.19 -12.45 -11.98
C GLY A 299 5.69 -12.19 -11.72
N LYS A 300 6.53 -12.88 -12.51
CA LYS A 300 7.99 -12.96 -12.26
C LYS A 300 8.73 -11.62 -12.35
N GLU A 301 8.25 -10.71 -13.18
CA GLU A 301 8.88 -9.41 -13.45
C GLU A 301 8.84 -8.48 -12.21
N MET A 302 7.90 -8.71 -11.31
CA MET A 302 7.70 -7.88 -10.13
C MET A 302 8.89 -7.85 -9.17
N GLY A 303 9.77 -8.85 -9.21
CA GLY A 303 10.96 -8.83 -8.34
C GLY A 303 11.94 -7.69 -8.64
N MET A 304 12.09 -7.29 -9.91
CA MET A 304 12.91 -6.13 -10.29
C MET A 304 12.19 -4.82 -9.93
N PHE A 305 10.88 -4.77 -10.15
CA PHE A 305 10.04 -3.62 -9.82
C PHE A 305 10.14 -3.24 -8.34
N VAL A 306 10.14 -4.23 -7.42
CA VAL A 306 10.32 -3.97 -5.99
C VAL A 306 11.65 -3.27 -5.69
N ASN A 307 12.74 -3.67 -6.32
CA ASN A 307 14.03 -3.01 -6.13
C ASN A 307 14.00 -1.54 -6.60
N ILE A 308 13.42 -1.29 -7.77
CA ILE A 308 13.27 0.07 -8.32
C ILE A 308 12.44 0.93 -7.37
N TYR A 309 11.30 0.42 -6.89
CA TYR A 309 10.46 1.12 -5.93
C TYR A 309 11.24 1.54 -4.68
N PHE A 310 12.04 0.64 -4.11
CA PHE A 310 12.83 0.93 -2.92
C PHE A 310 13.89 2.02 -3.09
N GLU A 311 14.34 2.29 -4.32
CA GLU A 311 15.28 3.38 -4.60
C GLU A 311 14.58 4.75 -4.68
N HIS A 312 13.33 4.80 -5.17
CA HIS A 312 12.63 6.05 -5.44
C HIS A 312 11.61 6.43 -4.35
N SER A 313 11.02 5.44 -3.66
CA SER A 313 9.96 5.66 -2.69
C SER A 313 10.39 6.55 -1.52
N ILE A 314 9.68 7.64 -1.32
CA ILE A 314 9.85 8.54 -0.16
C ILE A 314 9.50 7.80 1.14
N LEU A 315 8.50 6.93 1.10
CA LEU A 315 8.12 6.11 2.25
C LEU A 315 9.28 5.24 2.75
N THR A 316 10.02 4.59 1.87
CA THR A 316 11.20 3.80 2.25
C THR A 316 12.33 4.67 2.81
N LYS A 317 12.51 5.87 2.29
CA LYS A 317 13.47 6.85 2.81
C LYS A 317 13.09 7.31 4.22
N ILE A 318 11.79 7.56 4.47
CA ILE A 318 11.29 7.91 5.81
C ILE A 318 11.53 6.77 6.79
N PHE A 319 11.19 5.53 6.42
CA PHE A 319 11.46 4.37 7.27
C PHE A 319 12.95 4.19 7.55
N THR A 320 13.82 4.52 6.59
CA THR A 320 15.28 4.51 6.80
C THR A 320 15.71 5.61 7.78
N CYS A 321 15.19 6.83 7.63
CA CYS A 321 15.46 7.93 8.56
C CYS A 321 14.98 7.65 9.99
N ALA A 322 13.84 6.97 10.13
CA ALA A 322 13.30 6.58 11.43
C ALA A 322 14.18 5.53 12.14
N ALA A 323 14.96 4.74 11.40
CA ALA A 323 15.96 3.83 11.95
C ALA A 323 17.29 4.53 12.28
N SER A 324 17.24 5.65 13.00
CA SER A 324 18.39 6.53 13.29
C SER A 324 19.57 5.85 14.01
N TRP A 325 19.35 4.68 14.63
CA TRP A 325 20.40 3.86 15.26
C TRP A 325 21.25 3.10 14.24
N ASP A 326 20.76 2.86 13.05
CA ASP A 326 21.48 2.20 11.95
C ASP A 326 22.15 3.24 11.05
N LYS A 327 23.38 3.58 11.36
CA LYS A 327 24.15 4.57 10.59
C LYS A 327 24.49 4.12 9.16
N GLN A 328 24.30 2.84 8.84
CA GLN A 328 24.55 2.31 7.50
C GLN A 328 23.30 2.40 6.60
N GLY A 329 22.12 2.70 7.18
CA GLY A 329 20.87 2.86 6.44
C GLY A 329 20.32 1.53 5.86
N GLY A 330 20.77 0.41 6.39
CA GLY A 330 20.32 -0.93 5.99
C GLY A 330 19.01 -1.40 6.64
N THR A 331 18.46 -0.60 7.56
CA THR A 331 17.27 -0.93 8.34
C THR A 331 16.12 0.03 8.03
N LEU A 332 14.90 -0.50 7.99
CA LEU A 332 13.65 0.24 7.95
C LEU A 332 12.99 0.20 9.33
N CYS A 333 12.41 1.30 9.77
CA CYS A 333 11.65 1.39 11.01
C CYS A 333 10.43 2.29 10.84
N THR A 334 9.32 1.94 11.47
CA THR A 334 8.17 2.86 11.48
C THR A 334 8.49 4.09 12.34
N PRO A 335 8.11 5.30 11.91
CA PRO A 335 8.40 6.54 12.65
C PRO A 335 7.97 6.54 14.11
N ARG A 336 6.84 5.90 14.44
CA ARG A 336 6.32 5.79 15.81
C ARG A 336 7.22 4.99 16.76
N LEU A 337 8.11 4.17 16.23
CA LEU A 337 9.04 3.35 17.01
C LEU A 337 10.46 3.93 17.06
N LYS A 338 10.74 5.06 16.41
CA LYS A 338 12.09 5.63 16.26
C LYS A 338 12.85 5.81 17.57
N ASP A 339 12.13 6.16 18.64
CA ASP A 339 12.69 6.42 19.96
C ASP A 339 12.63 5.18 20.89
N MET A 340 12.21 4.02 20.37
CA MET A 340 12.10 2.80 21.15
C MET A 340 13.51 2.26 21.50
N PRO A 341 13.88 2.14 22.78
CA PRO A 341 15.22 1.72 23.16
C PRO A 341 15.49 0.26 22.76
N ASN A 342 16.72 0.01 22.30
CA ASN A 342 17.21 -1.32 21.90
C ASN A 342 16.44 -2.01 20.73
N LEU A 343 15.64 -1.27 19.99
CA LEU A 343 15.14 -1.74 18.72
C LEU A 343 16.36 -1.93 17.78
N GLY A 344 16.43 -3.00 17.03
CA GLY A 344 17.60 -3.30 16.19
C GLY A 344 18.80 -3.94 16.92
N LYS A 345 18.77 -4.06 18.25
CA LYS A 345 19.73 -4.85 19.05
C LYS A 345 19.18 -6.23 19.42
N SER A 346 18.23 -6.71 18.63
CA SER A 346 17.60 -8.00 18.82
C SER A 346 18.62 -9.11 18.54
N ASP A 347 18.68 -10.11 19.41
CA ASP A 347 19.42 -11.34 19.19
C ASP A 347 18.72 -12.27 18.18
N TRP A 348 17.62 -11.81 17.59
CA TRP A 348 16.90 -12.52 16.55
C TRP A 348 17.59 -12.38 15.20
N GLU A 349 17.73 -13.48 14.50
CA GLU A 349 18.17 -13.44 13.11
C GLU A 349 17.10 -12.74 12.24
N ASP A 350 17.52 -11.99 11.25
CA ASP A 350 16.60 -11.27 10.35
C ASP A 350 15.66 -12.22 9.58
N ASP A 351 16.07 -13.49 9.43
CA ASP A 351 15.27 -14.54 8.80
C ASP A 351 14.21 -15.15 9.72
N ASP A 352 14.32 -14.97 11.04
CA ASP A 352 13.36 -15.48 12.00
C ASP A 352 12.21 -14.50 12.21
N ARG A 353 11.24 -14.55 11.30
CA ARG A 353 10.03 -13.71 11.29
C ARG A 353 8.78 -14.53 11.01
N PRO A 354 7.60 -14.11 11.48
CA PRO A 354 6.35 -14.78 11.15
C PRO A 354 6.11 -14.76 9.65
N GLU A 355 5.55 -15.84 9.13
CA GLU A 355 5.09 -15.86 7.75
C GLU A 355 3.81 -15.01 7.63
N LEU A 356 3.79 -14.08 6.68
CA LEU A 356 2.67 -13.20 6.37
C LEU A 356 2.23 -13.47 4.94
N SER A 357 0.95 -13.72 4.73
CA SER A 357 0.37 -13.88 3.40
C SER A 357 0.31 -12.53 2.65
N PHE A 358 0.04 -12.59 1.36
CA PHE A 358 -0.23 -11.39 0.57
C PHE A 358 -1.45 -10.65 1.12
N ASP A 359 -2.55 -11.38 1.37
CA ASP A 359 -3.81 -10.81 1.87
C ASP A 359 -3.64 -10.18 3.26
N ASP A 360 -2.90 -10.84 4.18
CA ASP A 360 -2.61 -10.26 5.50
C ASP A 360 -1.86 -8.94 5.39
N LEU A 361 -0.86 -8.87 4.51
CA LEU A 361 -0.10 -7.65 4.28
C LEU A 361 -0.97 -6.55 3.65
N MET A 362 -1.83 -6.89 2.68
CA MET A 362 -2.76 -5.96 2.08
C MET A 362 -3.71 -5.37 3.13
N LEU A 363 -4.39 -6.22 3.92
CA LEU A 363 -5.30 -5.77 4.97
C LEU A 363 -4.63 -4.89 6.02
N ARG A 364 -3.39 -5.23 6.41
CA ARG A 364 -2.59 -4.44 7.36
C ARG A 364 -2.10 -3.12 6.79
N GLY A 365 -1.97 -3.02 5.47
CA GLY A 365 -1.48 -1.84 4.77
C GLY A 365 -2.55 -0.89 4.30
N LEU A 366 -3.82 -1.29 4.33
CA LEU A 366 -4.93 -0.41 3.95
C LEU A 366 -5.03 0.78 4.93
N TYR A 367 -5.04 1.97 4.37
CA TYR A 367 -5.25 3.19 5.13
C TYR A 367 -6.76 3.52 5.23
N PRO A 368 -7.16 4.33 6.21
CA PRO A 368 -6.35 4.90 7.27
C PRO A 368 -6.13 3.97 8.47
N PHE A 369 -6.81 2.83 8.53
CA PHE A 369 -6.89 2.00 9.72
C PHE A 369 -6.34 0.60 9.49
N ILE A 370 -5.64 0.06 10.50
CA ILE A 370 -5.28 -1.35 10.56
C ILE A 370 -6.56 -2.19 10.62
N ARG A 371 -6.65 -3.20 9.77
CA ARG A 371 -7.78 -4.13 9.77
C ARG A 371 -7.44 -5.44 10.48
N PRO A 372 -8.41 -6.07 11.16
CA PRO A 372 -8.24 -7.43 11.69
C PRO A 372 -7.86 -8.42 10.59
N ILE A 373 -6.92 -9.34 10.89
CA ILE A 373 -6.49 -10.39 9.94
C ILE A 373 -6.69 -11.80 10.48
N ASN A 374 -7.12 -11.94 11.73
CA ASN A 374 -7.37 -13.23 12.38
C ASN A 374 -8.60 -13.13 13.30
N ALA A 375 -9.05 -14.28 13.80
CA ALA A 375 -10.26 -14.36 14.62
C ALA A 375 -10.14 -13.59 15.95
N GLU A 376 -8.97 -13.60 16.58
CA GLU A 376 -8.72 -12.96 17.86
C GLU A 376 -8.78 -11.43 17.76
N GLU A 377 -8.32 -10.90 16.64
CA GLU A 377 -8.43 -9.48 16.32
C GLU A 377 -9.85 -9.08 15.94
N GLN A 378 -10.54 -9.92 15.17
CA GLN A 378 -11.93 -9.72 14.80
C GLN A 378 -12.84 -9.73 16.06
N ASP A 379 -12.63 -10.68 16.98
CA ASP A 379 -13.37 -10.75 18.23
C ASP A 379 -13.21 -9.46 19.05
N PHE A 380 -12.02 -8.87 19.05
CA PHE A 380 -11.79 -7.59 19.73
C PHE A 380 -12.45 -6.41 19.00
N PHE A 381 -12.40 -6.36 17.69
CA PHE A 381 -13.10 -5.38 16.89
C PHE A 381 -14.62 -5.46 17.12
N ASP A 382 -15.19 -6.66 17.08
CA ASP A 382 -16.60 -6.90 17.37
C ASP A 382 -16.97 -6.54 18.83
N LEU A 383 -16.04 -6.66 19.76
CA LEU A 383 -16.24 -6.19 21.12
C LEU A 383 -16.41 -4.66 21.16
N LEU A 384 -15.59 -3.91 20.44
CA LEU A 384 -15.71 -2.45 20.37
C LEU A 384 -17.08 -2.04 19.83
N THR A 385 -17.54 -2.62 18.74
CA THR A 385 -18.86 -2.33 18.15
C THR A 385 -20.00 -2.71 19.08
N ARG A 386 -19.94 -3.88 19.73
CA ARG A 386 -20.92 -4.30 20.76
C ARG A 386 -20.94 -3.37 21.97
N LYS A 387 -19.83 -2.73 22.31
CA LYS A 387 -19.76 -1.71 23.38
C LYS A 387 -20.25 -0.35 22.91
N GLY A 388 -20.71 -0.23 21.66
CA GLY A 388 -21.45 0.89 21.07
C GLY A 388 -20.56 1.99 20.53
N PHE A 389 -19.36 1.65 20.11
CA PHE A 389 -18.60 2.44 19.15
C PHE A 389 -19.23 2.23 17.76
N SER A 390 -19.30 3.28 16.94
CA SER A 390 -19.58 3.14 15.51
C SER A 390 -18.46 2.32 14.84
N GLU A 391 -18.67 1.88 13.62
CA GLU A 391 -17.64 1.10 12.89
C GLU A 391 -16.36 1.93 12.73
N ASP A 392 -16.47 3.19 12.36
CA ASP A 392 -15.33 4.11 12.22
C ASP A 392 -14.61 4.34 13.55
N GLU A 393 -15.34 4.62 14.63
CA GLU A 393 -14.74 4.73 15.96
C GLU A 393 -14.06 3.42 16.40
N ALA A 394 -14.64 2.27 16.05
CA ALA A 394 -14.04 0.98 16.35
C ALA A 394 -12.72 0.77 15.59
N PHE A 395 -12.62 1.17 14.31
CA PHE A 395 -11.36 1.16 13.56
C PHE A 395 -10.32 2.10 14.16
N VAL A 396 -10.71 3.30 14.54
CA VAL A 396 -9.83 4.25 15.24
C VAL A 396 -9.26 3.63 16.51
N HIS A 397 -10.12 3.15 17.40
CA HIS A 397 -9.69 2.57 18.67
C HIS A 397 -8.89 1.28 18.49
N PHE A 398 -9.29 0.42 17.56
CA PHE A 398 -8.54 -0.79 17.22
C PHE A 398 -7.11 -0.45 16.80
N THR A 399 -6.94 0.48 15.86
CA THR A 399 -5.65 0.92 15.35
C THR A 399 -4.78 1.54 16.46
N GLN A 400 -5.34 2.44 17.25
CA GLN A 400 -4.65 3.09 18.37
C GLN A 400 -4.18 2.07 19.41
N ILE A 401 -5.05 1.15 19.80
CA ILE A 401 -4.74 0.12 20.79
C ILE A 401 -3.70 -0.85 20.24
N PHE A 402 -3.82 -1.27 18.97
CA PHE A 402 -2.87 -2.12 18.29
C PHE A 402 -1.46 -1.50 18.30
N HIS A 403 -1.33 -0.24 17.88
CA HIS A 403 -0.06 0.48 17.88
C HIS A 403 0.49 0.63 19.31
N ARG A 404 -0.35 1.02 20.26
CA ARG A 404 0.04 1.15 21.66
C ARG A 404 0.60 -0.13 22.25
N ILE A 405 -0.02 -1.28 21.91
CA ILE A 405 0.46 -2.59 22.30
C ILE A 405 1.87 -2.85 21.72
N GLN A 406 2.14 -2.41 20.49
CA GLN A 406 3.46 -2.58 19.86
C GLN A 406 4.54 -1.67 20.45
N GLU A 407 4.18 -0.47 20.88
CA GLU A 407 5.10 0.52 21.45
C GLU A 407 5.44 0.25 22.92
N GLU A 408 4.52 -0.36 23.64
CA GLU A 408 4.65 -0.53 25.08
C GLU A 408 5.44 -1.80 25.45
N ARG A 409 6.37 -1.63 26.39
CA ARG A 409 7.11 -2.72 27.04
C ARG A 409 6.59 -3.05 28.43
N MET A 410 5.32 -2.68 28.71
CA MET A 410 4.70 -2.94 29.98
C MET A 410 4.32 -4.40 30.13
N PRO A 411 4.30 -4.91 31.38
CA PRO A 411 3.63 -6.17 31.68
C PRO A 411 2.18 -6.14 31.21
N ASN A 412 1.69 -7.25 30.64
CA ASN A 412 0.35 -7.36 30.08
C ASN A 412 -0.76 -6.88 31.01
N GLY A 413 -0.64 -7.04 32.34
CA GLY A 413 -1.62 -6.57 33.31
C GLY A 413 -1.78 -5.04 33.35
N LYS A 414 -0.68 -4.28 33.27
CA LYS A 414 -0.74 -2.81 33.18
C LYS A 414 -1.28 -2.32 31.84
N LEU A 415 -0.92 -3.03 30.78
CA LEU A 415 -1.42 -2.74 29.45
C LEU A 415 -2.92 -2.97 29.34
N LEU A 416 -3.40 -4.09 29.91
CA LEU A 416 -4.84 -4.40 29.99
C LEU A 416 -5.63 -3.30 30.72
N SER A 417 -5.12 -2.81 31.86
CA SER A 417 -5.77 -1.71 32.57
C SER A 417 -5.91 -0.46 31.71
N LYS A 418 -4.87 -0.08 30.97
CA LYS A 418 -4.92 1.07 30.04
C LYS A 418 -5.88 0.87 28.87
N ILE A 419 -6.02 -0.37 28.38
CA ILE A 419 -6.99 -0.66 27.32
C ILE A 419 -8.42 -0.55 27.87
N ILE A 420 -8.66 -1.01 29.10
CA ILE A 420 -9.97 -0.92 29.74
C ILE A 420 -10.40 0.56 29.93
N GLU A 421 -9.45 1.47 30.16
CA GLU A 421 -9.73 2.91 30.31
C GLU A 421 -10.31 3.56 29.04
N VAL A 422 -10.13 2.96 27.86
CA VAL A 422 -10.71 3.46 26.61
C VAL A 422 -12.24 3.29 26.59
N PHE A 423 -12.78 2.30 27.32
CA PHE A 423 -14.21 2.03 27.34
C PHE A 423 -14.96 3.02 28.21
N PRO A 424 -16.14 3.55 27.77
CA PRO A 424 -16.95 4.43 28.56
C PRO A 424 -17.35 3.78 29.88
N GLN A 425 -17.36 4.54 30.99
CA GLN A 425 -17.70 4.03 32.34
C GLN A 425 -19.02 3.24 32.41
N ARG A 426 -20.01 3.62 31.58
CA ARG A 426 -21.32 2.93 31.51
C ARG A 426 -21.29 1.63 30.70
N LYS A 427 -20.17 1.32 30.02
CA LYS A 427 -20.01 0.19 29.10
C LYS A 427 -18.70 -0.59 29.35
N LEU A 428 -18.26 -0.60 30.62
CA LEU A 428 -17.03 -1.31 31.01
C LEU A 428 -17.07 -2.79 30.58
N PRO A 429 -15.90 -3.36 30.20
CA PRO A 429 -15.79 -4.76 29.88
C PRO A 429 -16.19 -5.68 31.03
N SER A 430 -16.97 -6.73 30.74
CA SER A 430 -17.25 -7.84 31.65
C SER A 430 -16.06 -8.81 31.69
N ASP A 431 -16.09 -9.80 32.58
CA ASP A 431 -15.04 -10.83 32.65
C ASP A 431 -14.84 -11.57 31.31
N LYS A 432 -15.92 -11.83 30.59
CA LYS A 432 -15.86 -12.42 29.24
C LYS A 432 -15.18 -11.47 28.24
N ASP A 433 -15.45 -10.19 28.33
CA ASP A 433 -14.84 -9.19 27.45
C ASP A 433 -13.34 -9.01 27.79
N ILE A 434 -12.97 -9.09 29.07
CA ILE A 434 -11.58 -9.09 29.52
C ILE A 434 -10.80 -10.27 28.92
N SER A 435 -11.43 -11.45 28.81
CA SER A 435 -10.82 -12.60 28.14
C SER A 435 -10.53 -12.30 26.66
N ILE A 436 -11.47 -11.70 25.92
CA ILE A 436 -11.28 -11.28 24.53
C ILE A 436 -10.12 -10.28 24.42
N ILE A 437 -10.11 -9.24 25.26
CA ILE A 437 -9.03 -8.24 25.25
C ILE A 437 -7.68 -8.89 25.56
N THR A 438 -7.62 -9.82 26.51
CA THR A 438 -6.38 -10.53 26.87
C THR A 438 -5.87 -11.37 25.71
N THR A 439 -6.77 -12.09 25.03
CA THR A 439 -6.43 -12.89 23.85
C THR A 439 -5.91 -11.99 22.72
N PHE A 440 -6.57 -10.88 22.46
CA PHE A 440 -6.12 -9.89 21.49
C PHE A 440 -4.71 -9.38 21.83
N VAL A 441 -4.47 -8.92 23.06
CA VAL A 441 -3.16 -8.41 23.51
C VAL A 441 -2.04 -9.42 23.30
N ASN A 442 -2.33 -10.72 23.53
CA ASN A 442 -1.34 -11.81 23.35
C ASN A 442 -1.11 -12.17 21.88
N ASN A 443 -2.03 -11.79 20.98
CA ASN A 443 -1.93 -12.09 19.55
C ASN A 443 -1.40 -10.91 18.71
N VAL A 444 -1.33 -9.68 19.25
CA VAL A 444 -0.72 -8.56 18.54
C VAL A 444 0.79 -8.76 18.35
N PRO A 445 1.31 -8.68 17.12
CA PRO A 445 2.73 -8.77 16.82
C PRO A 445 3.56 -7.71 17.56
N ARG A 446 4.74 -8.06 18.03
CA ARG A 446 5.62 -7.16 18.78
C ARG A 446 6.92 -6.89 18.01
N PRO A 447 7.32 -5.63 17.82
CA PRO A 447 8.57 -5.26 17.16
C PRO A 447 9.82 -5.87 17.83
N HIS A 448 9.83 -5.93 19.16
CA HIS A 448 10.92 -6.51 19.93
C HIS A 448 10.95 -8.07 19.92
N PHE A 449 9.93 -8.70 19.39
CA PHE A 449 9.85 -10.13 19.11
C PHE A 449 9.98 -10.42 17.61
N ASN A 450 10.59 -9.53 16.88
CA ASN A 450 10.81 -9.68 15.45
C ASN A 450 9.52 -9.83 14.62
N GLY A 451 8.41 -9.29 15.13
CA GLY A 451 7.08 -9.39 14.53
C GLY A 451 6.25 -10.60 14.98
N TYR A 452 6.78 -11.46 15.86
CA TYR A 452 5.96 -12.49 16.48
C TYR A 452 5.07 -11.91 17.58
N SER A 453 3.92 -12.53 17.80
CA SER A 453 3.10 -12.27 18.98
C SER A 453 3.59 -13.08 20.18
N PRO A 454 3.27 -12.67 21.42
CA PRO A 454 3.54 -13.47 22.62
C PRO A 454 3.02 -14.90 22.53
N GLU A 455 1.82 -15.11 21.98
CA GLU A 455 1.21 -16.43 21.79
C GLU A 455 1.98 -17.30 20.79
N GLN A 456 2.43 -16.70 19.68
CA GLN A 456 3.25 -17.42 18.70
C GLN A 456 4.60 -17.86 19.29
N ILE A 457 5.22 -17.03 20.14
CA ILE A 457 6.46 -17.39 20.84
C ILE A 457 6.22 -18.54 21.80
N ALA A 458 5.14 -18.47 22.58
CA ALA A 458 4.79 -19.52 23.52
C ALA A 458 4.51 -20.86 22.81
N SER A 459 3.74 -20.83 21.72
CA SER A 459 3.35 -22.03 20.97
C SER A 459 4.53 -22.70 20.24
N LYS A 460 5.43 -21.90 19.65
CA LYS A 460 6.59 -22.40 18.91
C LYS A 460 7.78 -22.76 19.81
N ARG A 461 7.70 -22.54 21.12
CA ARG A 461 8.84 -22.63 22.05
C ARG A 461 10.08 -21.86 21.56
N LEU A 462 9.85 -20.77 20.84
CA LEU A 462 10.91 -19.87 20.40
C LEU A 462 11.49 -19.21 21.67
N ARG A 463 12.71 -19.59 22.07
CA ARG A 463 13.39 -18.94 23.18
C ARG A 463 14.22 -17.81 22.61
N PRO A 464 13.93 -16.55 23.00
CA PRO A 464 14.91 -15.48 22.79
C PRO A 464 16.21 -15.86 23.49
N ASN A 465 17.35 -15.45 22.94
CA ASN A 465 18.66 -15.70 23.57
C ASN A 465 18.69 -15.16 25.00
N ALA A 466 19.46 -15.81 25.88
CA ALA A 466 19.49 -15.55 27.33
C ALA A 466 19.75 -14.08 27.71
N HIS A 467 20.48 -13.31 26.85
CA HIS A 467 20.71 -11.88 27.06
C HIS A 467 19.43 -11.04 26.93
N PHE A 468 18.52 -11.43 26.06
CA PHE A 468 17.24 -10.74 25.86
C PHE A 468 16.28 -11.00 27.02
N ALA A 469 16.26 -12.23 27.53
CA ALA A 469 15.44 -12.61 28.68
C ALA A 469 15.85 -11.85 29.96
N ALA A 470 17.15 -11.64 30.16
CA ALA A 470 17.67 -10.90 31.32
C ALA A 470 17.38 -9.38 31.25
N ALA A 471 17.27 -8.80 30.04
CA ALA A 471 17.02 -7.38 29.85
C ALA A 471 15.52 -7.02 29.83
N ASN A 472 14.63 -8.00 29.79
CA ASN A 472 13.21 -7.77 29.59
C ASN A 472 12.39 -8.44 30.71
N PRO A 473 11.78 -7.68 31.64
CA PRO A 473 11.03 -8.25 32.77
C PRO A 473 9.78 -9.06 32.36
N MET A 474 9.41 -9.05 31.06
CA MET A 474 8.36 -9.91 30.51
C MET A 474 8.79 -11.38 30.34
N PHE A 475 10.10 -11.67 30.35
CA PHE A 475 10.64 -13.01 30.15
C PHE A 475 11.12 -13.70 31.43
N ASN A 476 10.74 -13.28 32.61
CA ASN A 476 10.85 -14.14 33.76
C ASN A 476 9.88 -15.32 33.54
N ILE A 477 10.38 -16.31 32.79
CA ILE A 477 9.68 -17.54 32.37
C ILE A 477 9.78 -18.59 33.49
N ASP A 478 9.41 -18.18 34.68
CA ASP A 478 8.77 -19.12 35.59
C ASP A 478 7.28 -18.87 35.35
N SER A 479 6.73 -19.59 34.38
CA SER A 479 5.32 -19.62 33.95
C SER A 479 4.60 -18.26 33.97
N PRO A 480 4.17 -17.68 32.83
CA PRO A 480 3.36 -16.47 32.84
C PRO A 480 2.01 -16.64 33.57
N PHE A 481 1.68 -17.85 33.98
CA PHE A 481 0.46 -18.21 34.69
C PHE A 481 0.68 -18.58 36.19
N ASP A 482 1.92 -18.73 36.68
CA ASP A 482 2.19 -19.24 38.01
C ASP A 482 2.72 -18.21 39.03
N SER A 483 3.12 -17.02 38.60
CA SER A 483 3.54 -15.97 39.51
C SER A 483 2.40 -15.01 39.82
N GLY A 484 1.52 -15.42 40.73
CA GLY A 484 0.83 -14.51 41.64
C GLY A 484 0.13 -13.29 41.02
N PHE A 485 -0.58 -13.45 39.90
CA PHE A 485 -1.53 -12.46 39.46
C PHE A 485 -2.67 -12.38 40.49
N LYS A 486 -2.46 -11.61 41.54
CA LYS A 486 -3.57 -11.15 42.38
C LYS A 486 -4.41 -10.25 41.50
N ASN A 487 -5.51 -10.80 40.98
CA ASN A 487 -6.54 -10.12 40.26
C ASN A 487 -6.87 -8.81 40.99
N PRO A 488 -6.65 -7.60 40.42
CA PRO A 488 -7.04 -6.36 41.02
C PRO A 488 -8.58 -6.26 41.20
N PHE A 489 -9.32 -7.20 40.59
CA PHE A 489 -10.80 -7.23 40.62
C PHE A 489 -11.37 -8.44 41.38
N GLY A 490 -10.60 -9.09 42.29
CA GLY A 490 -11.08 -10.20 43.12
C GLY A 490 -11.19 -11.52 42.34
N ASN A 491 -10.85 -12.61 42.98
CA ASN A 491 -10.89 -14.01 42.62
C ASN A 491 -11.54 -14.43 41.28
N LEU A 492 -10.95 -14.11 40.16
CA LEU A 492 -11.21 -14.82 38.90
C LEU A 492 -10.36 -16.08 38.91
N ASN A 493 -10.93 -17.16 39.40
CA ASN A 493 -10.40 -18.51 39.22
C ASN A 493 -10.54 -18.89 37.75
N LEU A 494 -9.54 -18.57 36.93
CA LEU A 494 -9.38 -19.20 35.62
C LEU A 494 -8.89 -20.64 35.89
N GLU A 495 -9.81 -21.52 36.24
CA GLU A 495 -9.53 -22.95 36.25
C GLU A 495 -9.19 -23.37 34.83
N GLN A 496 -7.91 -23.61 34.56
CA GLN A 496 -7.52 -24.40 33.39
C GLN A 496 -8.31 -25.71 33.43
N PRO A 497 -8.92 -26.16 32.33
CA PRO A 497 -9.56 -27.46 32.29
C PRO A 497 -8.50 -28.49 32.68
N LYS A 498 -8.66 -29.14 33.88
CA LYS A 498 -7.78 -30.18 34.39
C LYS A 498 -7.88 -31.38 33.45
N VAL A 499 -6.97 -31.44 32.47
CA VAL A 499 -6.89 -32.60 31.57
C VAL A 499 -6.43 -33.78 32.39
N GLY A 500 -7.25 -34.81 32.50
CA GLY A 500 -6.93 -36.04 33.22
C GLY A 500 -5.73 -36.73 32.58
N ARG A 501 -4.83 -37.30 33.44
CA ARG A 501 -3.60 -37.96 32.96
C ARG A 501 -3.84 -39.02 31.86
N ASN A 502 -5.02 -39.58 31.76
CA ASN A 502 -5.40 -40.60 30.78
C ASN A 502 -6.20 -40.08 29.58
N GLU A 503 -6.57 -38.80 29.56
CA GLU A 503 -7.30 -38.16 28.46
C GLU A 503 -6.41 -37.89 27.26
N PRO A 504 -6.99 -37.75 26.05
CA PRO A 504 -6.24 -37.34 24.86
C PRO A 504 -5.54 -36.00 25.10
N CYS A 505 -4.28 -35.91 24.67
CA CYS A 505 -3.50 -34.70 24.87
C CYS A 505 -4.07 -33.55 24.02
N PRO A 506 -4.32 -32.36 24.61
CA PRO A 506 -4.87 -31.21 23.88
C PRO A 506 -3.93 -30.68 22.77
N CYS A 507 -2.67 -31.13 22.70
CA CYS A 507 -1.76 -30.80 21.61
C CYS A 507 -2.09 -31.47 20.27
N GLY A 508 -3.18 -32.27 20.18
CA GLY A 508 -3.60 -32.94 18.95
C GLY A 508 -2.77 -34.16 18.53
N SER A 509 -1.81 -34.62 19.38
CA SER A 509 -0.92 -35.76 19.06
C SER A 509 -1.59 -37.14 19.10
N GLY A 510 -2.86 -37.25 19.48
CA GLY A 510 -3.58 -38.52 19.66
C GLY A 510 -3.08 -39.39 20.84
N LYS A 511 -2.06 -38.95 21.56
CA LYS A 511 -1.50 -39.66 22.73
C LYS A 511 -2.18 -39.21 24.03
N LYS A 512 -2.20 -40.10 25.04
CA LYS A 512 -2.68 -39.74 26.38
C LYS A 512 -1.79 -38.65 26.98
N TYR A 513 -2.38 -37.69 27.71
CA TYR A 513 -1.69 -36.53 28.30
C TYR A 513 -0.42 -36.90 29.04
N LYS A 514 -0.46 -37.94 29.91
CA LYS A 514 0.72 -38.47 30.65
C LYS A 514 1.84 -39.04 29.76
N LYS A 515 1.57 -39.34 28.49
CA LYS A 515 2.57 -39.85 27.53
C LYS A 515 2.96 -38.81 26.49
N CYS A 516 2.51 -37.58 26.65
CA CYS A 516 2.78 -36.44 25.76
C CYS A 516 3.21 -35.22 26.59
N CYS A 517 2.39 -34.17 26.63
CA CYS A 517 2.73 -32.91 27.32
C CYS A 517 2.76 -33.02 28.86
N GLY A 518 2.14 -34.04 29.43
CA GLY A 518 2.17 -34.34 30.87
C GLY A 518 3.26 -35.35 31.31
N ARG A 519 4.32 -35.53 30.51
CA ARG A 519 5.37 -36.53 30.79
C ARG A 519 6.43 -36.06 31.82
N GLU A 520 6.50 -34.75 32.01
CA GLU A 520 7.52 -34.10 32.86
C GLU A 520 6.93 -33.54 34.18
N ASN A 521 5.68 -33.91 34.56
CA ASN A 521 5.05 -33.61 35.83
C ASN A 521 4.78 -34.87 36.63
#